data_788dd07b2d34c00f3b837e20fcab965c
#
_entry.id   788dd07b2d34c00f3b837e20fcab965c
#
_cell.length_a   1.000
_cell.length_b   1.000
_cell.length_c   1.000
_cell.angle_alpha   90.00
_cell.angle_beta   90.00
_cell.angle_gamma   90.00
#
_symmetry.space_group_name_H-M   'P 1'
#
loop_
_entity.id
_entity.type
_entity.pdbx_description
1 polymer ?
#
loop_
_entity_poly.entity_id
_entity_poly.type
_entity_poly.pdbx_seq_one_letter_code
_entity_poly.pdbx_strand_id
1 'polypeptide(L)'
;MKICVIGLGSMGKRRIRLLKIINPELEIMGIDRNIQRAKSVSMEYAINCSSVLPNISEKPDCAFVCTSPQFHAPIIQECLEKNIHVFSEINLIDDMYAENIKLAQQKGKVLFLSSTPLYKEEMQIIENRIKQNGKPCAYQYHVGQYLPDWHPWDSLNNFFVSDKKTNGCRELLAIELPWILHTFGKICDVNVVKTKLTDLELDFPDTYLVQIRHSNGTIGNLTVDVVSRHAVRKLEIFNEDIYIRWDGT
;
A
#
# COMPACT_ATOMS: atom_id res chain seq x y z
N MET A 1 -9.36 22.00 9.32
CA MET A 1 -9.29 20.53 9.48
C MET A 1 -7.93 20.19 10.06
N LYS A 2 -7.95 19.42 11.13
CA LYS A 2 -6.75 19.00 11.87
C LYS A 2 -6.39 17.57 11.51
N ILE A 3 -5.16 17.34 11.06
CA ILE A 3 -4.67 16.02 10.60
C ILE A 3 -3.51 15.57 11.48
N CYS A 4 -3.52 14.29 11.84
CA CYS A 4 -2.42 13.65 12.54
C CYS A 4 -1.71 12.65 11.61
N VAL A 5 -0.40 12.73 11.48
CA VAL A 5 0.43 11.75 10.76
C VAL A 5 1.17 10.90 11.78
N ILE A 6 0.87 9.61 11.83
CA ILE A 6 1.41 8.64 12.80
C ILE A 6 2.44 7.75 12.11
N GLY A 7 3.69 7.83 12.57
CA GLY A 7 4.86 7.25 11.92
C GLY A 7 5.49 8.26 10.95
N LEU A 8 6.59 8.89 11.39
CA LEU A 8 7.27 9.97 10.67
C LEU A 8 8.49 9.48 9.87
N GLY A 9 8.45 8.24 9.41
CA GLY A 9 9.41 7.68 8.45
C GLY A 9 9.23 8.26 7.04
N SER A 10 9.77 7.58 6.01
CA SER A 10 9.71 8.03 4.62
C SER A 10 8.28 8.31 4.13
N MET A 11 7.34 7.39 4.43
CA MET A 11 5.94 7.57 4.03
C MET A 11 5.24 8.69 4.80
N GLY A 12 5.45 8.81 6.12
CA GLY A 12 4.90 9.92 6.88
C GLY A 12 5.37 11.29 6.39
N LYS A 13 6.66 11.44 6.14
CA LYS A 13 7.22 12.66 5.52
C LYS A 13 6.60 12.96 4.15
N ARG A 14 6.45 11.92 3.32
CA ARG A 14 5.78 12.05 2.01
C ARG A 14 4.34 12.55 2.17
N ARG A 15 3.57 11.99 3.12
CA ARG A 15 2.18 12.43 3.37
C ARG A 15 2.12 13.86 3.86
N ILE A 16 2.97 14.27 4.79
CA ILE A 16 3.04 15.66 5.27
C ILE A 16 3.27 16.62 4.09
N ARG A 17 4.27 16.33 3.24
CA ARG A 17 4.57 17.14 2.07
C ARG A 17 3.38 17.25 1.11
N LEU A 18 2.75 16.13 0.78
CA LEU A 18 1.60 16.11 -0.14
C LEU A 18 0.39 16.85 0.45
N LEU A 19 0.10 16.67 1.74
CA LEU A 19 -0.99 17.38 2.42
C LEU A 19 -0.80 18.89 2.37
N LYS A 20 0.42 19.38 2.60
CA LYS A 20 0.75 20.81 2.49
C LYS A 20 0.62 21.37 1.08
N ILE A 21 0.90 20.55 0.05
CA ILE A 21 0.70 20.93 -1.36
C ILE A 21 -0.79 21.02 -1.68
N ILE A 22 -1.58 20.06 -1.23
CA ILE A 22 -3.03 20.01 -1.49
C ILE A 22 -3.76 21.16 -0.82
N ASN A 23 -3.41 21.44 0.43
CA ASN A 23 -3.99 22.56 1.18
C ASN A 23 -3.01 23.06 2.25
N PRO A 24 -2.36 24.20 2.04
CA PRO A 24 -1.41 24.81 2.98
C PRO A 24 -2.01 25.18 4.35
N GLU A 25 -3.32 25.40 4.41
CA GLU A 25 -4.03 25.79 5.64
C GLU A 25 -4.38 24.60 6.56
N LEU A 26 -3.98 23.38 6.21
CA LEU A 26 -4.18 22.23 7.07
C LEU A 26 -3.34 22.33 8.33
N GLU A 27 -3.97 22.15 9.47
CA GLU A 27 -3.29 21.98 10.74
C GLU A 27 -2.77 20.53 10.82
N ILE A 28 -1.47 20.36 10.61
CA ILE A 28 -0.84 19.03 10.62
C ILE A 28 -0.02 18.86 11.90
N MET A 29 -0.22 17.73 12.56
CA MET A 29 0.61 17.28 13.67
C MET A 29 1.25 15.93 13.37
N GLY A 30 2.42 15.67 13.93
CA GLY A 30 3.16 14.43 13.77
C GLY A 30 3.21 13.60 15.04
N ILE A 31 3.19 12.26 14.92
CA ILE A 31 3.40 11.34 16.03
C ILE A 31 4.45 10.31 15.66
N ASP A 32 5.50 10.20 16.47
CA ASP A 32 6.49 9.13 16.34
C ASP A 32 7.10 8.78 17.70
N ARG A 33 7.22 7.48 17.99
CA ARG A 33 7.88 7.00 19.24
C ARG A 33 9.35 7.35 19.29
N ASN A 34 10.01 7.51 18.12
CA ASN A 34 11.38 7.98 18.06
C ASN A 34 11.42 9.50 18.21
N ILE A 35 11.80 9.96 19.39
CA ILE A 35 11.85 11.38 19.76
C ILE A 35 12.78 12.19 18.84
N GLN A 36 13.90 11.62 18.41
CA GLN A 36 14.82 12.33 17.51
C GLN A 36 14.23 12.53 16.13
N ARG A 37 13.53 11.50 15.59
CA ARG A 37 12.80 11.60 14.35
C ARG A 37 11.68 12.63 14.44
N ALA A 38 10.91 12.60 15.53
CA ALA A 38 9.85 13.59 15.77
C ALA A 38 10.41 15.02 15.80
N LYS A 39 11.53 15.27 16.49
CA LYS A 39 12.21 16.57 16.52
C LYS A 39 12.69 17.01 15.12
N SER A 40 13.34 16.11 14.37
CA SER A 40 13.81 16.39 13.01
C SER A 40 12.66 16.78 12.09
N VAL A 41 11.55 16.03 12.11
CA VAL A 41 10.36 16.31 11.28
C VAL A 41 9.67 17.59 11.71
N SER A 42 9.60 17.88 13.02
CA SER A 42 9.06 19.14 13.54
C SER A 42 9.81 20.35 12.98
N MET A 43 11.14 20.31 12.95
CA MET A 43 11.96 21.37 12.39
C MET A 43 11.86 21.46 10.86
N GLU A 44 11.91 20.30 10.17
CA GLU A 44 11.90 20.23 8.70
C GLU A 44 10.59 20.75 8.08
N TYR A 45 9.46 20.46 8.74
CA TYR A 45 8.13 20.78 8.21
C TYR A 45 7.40 21.88 9.00
N ALA A 46 8.00 22.44 10.05
CA ALA A 46 7.37 23.42 10.94
C ALA A 46 5.97 22.95 11.43
N ILE A 47 5.92 21.73 12.00
CA ILE A 47 4.71 21.14 12.59
C ILE A 47 4.97 20.72 14.03
N ASN A 48 3.91 20.64 14.83
CA ASN A 48 4.00 20.10 16.17
C ASN A 48 4.12 18.57 16.12
N CYS A 49 5.06 18.00 16.87
CA CYS A 49 5.23 16.55 16.98
C CYS A 49 5.18 16.09 18.43
N SER A 50 4.56 14.92 18.66
CA SER A 50 4.49 14.27 19.98
C SER A 50 4.79 12.77 19.86
N SER A 51 4.87 12.08 21.01
CA SER A 51 5.05 10.63 21.08
C SER A 51 3.75 9.85 21.30
N VAL A 52 2.63 10.53 21.55
CA VAL A 52 1.34 9.95 21.87
C VAL A 52 0.21 10.68 21.14
N LEU A 53 -0.90 9.97 20.88
CA LEU A 53 -2.12 10.59 20.35
C LEU A 53 -2.68 11.61 21.37
N PRO A 54 -3.13 12.79 20.89
CA PRO A 54 -3.69 13.81 21.77
C PRO A 54 -4.98 13.34 22.46
N ASN A 55 -5.28 14.00 23.58
CA ASN A 55 -6.52 13.78 24.32
C ASN A 55 -7.76 14.23 23.50
N ILE A 56 -8.95 13.83 23.94
CA ILE A 56 -10.23 14.05 23.24
C ILE A 56 -10.49 15.54 22.92
N SER A 57 -10.05 16.47 23.74
CA SER A 57 -10.21 17.92 23.55
C SER A 57 -9.44 18.50 22.36
N GLU A 58 -8.36 17.81 21.95
CA GLU A 58 -7.47 18.27 20.88
C GLU A 58 -7.36 17.22 19.74
N LYS A 59 -8.32 16.29 19.70
CA LYS A 59 -8.29 15.19 18.72
C LYS A 59 -8.28 15.71 17.29
N PRO A 60 -7.50 15.07 16.38
CA PRO A 60 -7.55 15.37 14.97
C PRO A 60 -8.86 14.86 14.33
N ASP A 61 -9.24 15.48 13.21
CA ASP A 61 -10.36 15.00 12.39
C ASP A 61 -10.00 13.69 11.68
N CYS A 62 -8.74 13.58 11.23
CA CYS A 62 -8.23 12.42 10.47
C CYS A 62 -6.80 12.06 10.91
N ALA A 63 -6.52 10.76 10.96
CA ALA A 63 -5.19 10.20 11.18
C ALA A 63 -4.68 9.49 9.91
N PHE A 64 -3.42 9.74 9.55
CA PHE A 64 -2.68 9.02 8.51
C PHE A 64 -1.73 8.05 9.21
N VAL A 65 -2.02 6.75 9.13
CA VAL A 65 -1.20 5.69 9.73
C VAL A 65 -0.13 5.28 8.74
N CYS A 66 1.12 5.70 9.02
CA CYS A 66 2.30 5.53 8.17
C CYS A 66 3.44 4.78 8.88
N THR A 67 3.11 3.99 9.88
CA THR A 67 4.05 3.12 10.61
C THR A 67 4.42 1.88 9.80
N SER A 68 5.27 1.02 10.33
CA SER A 68 5.45 -0.31 9.74
C SER A 68 4.16 -1.13 9.85
N PRO A 69 3.85 -1.99 8.86
CA PRO A 69 2.55 -2.67 8.74
C PRO A 69 2.09 -3.46 9.97
N GLN A 70 3.02 -4.07 10.71
CA GLN A 70 2.73 -4.81 11.94
C GLN A 70 2.12 -3.96 13.07
N PHE A 71 2.22 -2.63 12.98
CA PHE A 71 1.66 -1.70 13.97
C PHE A 71 0.37 -1.01 13.50
N HIS A 72 -0.08 -1.25 12.26
CA HIS A 72 -1.24 -0.57 11.70
C HIS A 72 -2.51 -0.90 12.50
N ALA A 73 -2.79 -2.19 12.70
CA ALA A 73 -4.06 -2.64 13.27
C ALA A 73 -4.41 -2.03 14.63
N PRO A 74 -3.54 -2.06 15.65
CA PRO A 74 -3.84 -1.44 16.95
C PRO A 74 -3.93 0.09 16.89
N ILE A 75 -3.14 0.75 16.02
CA ILE A 75 -3.20 2.20 15.84
C ILE A 75 -4.52 2.61 15.17
N ILE A 76 -4.96 1.86 14.16
CA ILE A 76 -6.25 2.06 13.49
C ILE A 76 -7.37 1.95 14.51
N GLN A 77 -7.36 0.88 15.32
CA GLN A 77 -8.37 0.69 16.37
C GLN A 77 -8.42 1.87 17.33
N GLU A 78 -7.27 2.28 17.88
CA GLU A 78 -7.18 3.41 18.82
C GLU A 78 -7.74 4.71 18.21
N CYS A 79 -7.44 4.99 16.93
CA CYS A 79 -7.97 6.15 16.23
C CYS A 79 -9.50 6.08 16.09
N LEU A 80 -10.02 4.93 15.67
CA LEU A 80 -11.47 4.72 15.50
C LEU A 80 -12.21 4.81 16.84
N GLU A 81 -11.68 4.25 17.94
CA GLU A 81 -12.23 4.36 19.28
C GLU A 81 -12.34 5.81 19.73
N LYS A 82 -11.37 6.64 19.38
CA LYS A 82 -11.36 8.08 19.61
C LYS A 82 -12.21 8.88 18.61
N ASN A 83 -13.00 8.22 17.76
CA ASN A 83 -13.83 8.83 16.73
C ASN A 83 -13.04 9.69 15.72
N ILE A 84 -11.87 9.23 15.28
CA ILE A 84 -11.01 9.84 14.28
C ILE A 84 -11.16 9.07 12.96
N HIS A 85 -11.28 9.75 11.82
CA HIS A 85 -11.20 9.12 10.50
C HIS A 85 -9.79 8.62 10.24
N VAL A 86 -9.64 7.50 9.54
CA VAL A 86 -8.32 6.89 9.32
C VAL A 86 -8.04 6.69 7.85
N PHE A 87 -6.88 7.19 7.42
CA PHE A 87 -6.18 6.76 6.22
C PHE A 87 -5.03 5.86 6.67
N SER A 88 -4.98 4.63 6.17
CA SER A 88 -3.89 3.68 6.45
C SER A 88 -3.03 3.47 5.22
N GLU A 89 -1.72 3.46 5.38
CA GLU A 89 -0.83 2.90 4.38
C GLU A 89 -1.10 1.41 4.20
N ILE A 90 -0.47 0.81 3.17
CA ILE A 90 -0.71 -0.57 2.75
C ILE A 90 -0.62 -1.54 3.94
N ASN A 91 -1.66 -2.36 4.10
CA ASN A 91 -1.68 -3.45 5.05
C ASN A 91 -1.13 -4.73 4.43
N LEU A 92 -0.13 -5.31 5.09
CA LEU A 92 0.48 -6.59 4.70
C LEU A 92 0.04 -7.74 5.62
N ILE A 93 -0.63 -7.41 6.70
CA ILE A 93 -1.07 -8.32 7.76
C ILE A 93 -2.56 -8.11 7.97
N ASP A 94 -3.30 -9.19 8.12
CA ASP A 94 -4.76 -9.18 8.28
C ASP A 94 -5.23 -9.11 9.75
N ASP A 95 -4.30 -8.95 10.69
CA ASP A 95 -4.59 -8.80 12.11
C ASP A 95 -5.64 -7.70 12.34
N MET A 96 -6.71 -8.04 13.07
CA MET A 96 -7.83 -7.14 13.42
C MET A 96 -8.50 -6.45 12.22
N TYR A 97 -8.36 -6.98 11.00
CA TYR A 97 -8.88 -6.34 9.80
C TYR A 97 -10.40 -6.24 9.82
N ALA A 98 -11.07 -7.36 10.11
CA ALA A 98 -12.53 -7.43 10.18
C ALA A 98 -13.08 -6.59 11.34
N GLU A 99 -12.43 -6.63 12.50
CA GLU A 99 -12.78 -5.86 13.69
C GLU A 99 -12.71 -4.36 13.44
N ASN A 100 -11.62 -3.89 12.82
CA ASN A 100 -11.44 -2.48 12.50
C ASN A 100 -12.44 -1.98 11.45
N ILE A 101 -12.78 -2.78 10.44
CA ILE A 101 -13.83 -2.45 9.47
C ILE A 101 -15.18 -2.31 10.18
N LYS A 102 -15.53 -3.29 11.02
CA LYS A 102 -16.78 -3.26 11.80
C LYS A 102 -16.84 -2.06 12.74
N LEU A 103 -15.74 -1.76 13.44
CA LEU A 103 -15.65 -0.61 14.33
C LEU A 103 -15.81 0.71 13.56
N ALA A 104 -15.18 0.86 12.40
CA ALA A 104 -15.33 2.04 11.54
C ALA A 104 -16.79 2.26 11.13
N GLN A 105 -17.48 1.17 10.72
CA GLN A 105 -18.91 1.21 10.38
C GLN A 105 -19.78 1.60 11.57
N GLN A 106 -19.57 0.99 12.74
CA GLN A 106 -20.31 1.30 13.99
C GLN A 106 -20.12 2.74 14.43
N LYS A 107 -18.94 3.29 14.25
CA LYS A 107 -18.61 4.67 14.62
C LYS A 107 -18.96 5.70 13.54
N GLY A 108 -19.43 5.28 12.36
CA GLY A 108 -19.65 6.17 11.21
C GLY A 108 -18.36 6.88 10.77
N LYS A 109 -17.21 6.18 10.84
CA LYS A 109 -15.90 6.71 10.47
C LYS A 109 -15.39 6.10 9.17
N VAL A 110 -14.65 6.90 8.43
CA VAL A 110 -13.93 6.42 7.25
C VAL A 110 -12.70 5.67 7.73
N LEU A 111 -12.54 4.44 7.24
CA LEU A 111 -11.29 3.69 7.25
C LEU A 111 -10.89 3.48 5.79
N PHE A 112 -9.88 4.21 5.33
CA PHE A 112 -9.42 4.22 3.94
C PHE A 112 -8.05 3.57 3.84
N LEU A 113 -7.93 2.56 2.98
CA LEU A 113 -6.66 1.91 2.67
C LEU A 113 -5.99 2.58 1.47
N SER A 114 -4.71 2.90 1.60
CA SER A 114 -3.89 3.40 0.50
C SER A 114 -3.82 2.39 -0.64
N SER A 115 -4.16 2.83 -1.85
CA SER A 115 -4.01 2.06 -3.09
C SER A 115 -3.66 3.00 -4.23
N THR A 116 -2.40 3.43 -4.27
CA THR A 116 -1.91 4.41 -5.25
C THR A 116 -2.23 4.05 -6.71
N PRO A 117 -2.11 2.77 -7.17
CA PRO A 117 -2.41 2.42 -8.55
C PRO A 117 -3.83 2.77 -8.99
N LEU A 118 -4.83 2.66 -8.12
CA LEU A 118 -6.22 2.99 -8.45
C LEU A 118 -6.43 4.44 -8.89
N TYR A 119 -5.54 5.35 -8.49
CA TYR A 119 -5.64 6.78 -8.73
C TYR A 119 -4.68 7.29 -9.80
N LYS A 120 -3.92 6.39 -10.43
CA LYS A 120 -3.05 6.73 -11.54
C LYS A 120 -3.86 6.88 -12.83
N GLU A 121 -3.57 7.92 -13.61
CA GLU A 121 -4.28 8.22 -14.85
C GLU A 121 -4.18 7.06 -15.86
N GLU A 122 -3.00 6.47 -16.01
CA GLU A 122 -2.78 5.33 -16.88
C GLU A 122 -3.61 4.10 -16.50
N MET A 123 -3.78 3.84 -15.18
CA MET A 123 -4.62 2.73 -14.72
C MET A 123 -6.11 3.00 -14.99
N GLN A 124 -6.56 4.24 -14.85
CA GLN A 124 -7.93 4.64 -15.18
C GLN A 124 -8.19 4.53 -16.69
N ILE A 125 -7.23 4.89 -17.53
CA ILE A 125 -7.33 4.71 -18.99
C ILE A 125 -7.46 3.23 -19.34
N ILE A 126 -6.62 2.37 -18.77
CA ILE A 126 -6.66 0.91 -18.97
C ILE A 126 -8.02 0.36 -18.53
N GLU A 127 -8.47 0.70 -17.33
CA GLU A 127 -9.78 0.28 -16.81
C GLU A 127 -10.94 0.68 -17.73
N ASN A 128 -10.95 1.93 -18.18
CA ASN A 128 -11.99 2.43 -19.09
C ASN A 128 -12.01 1.67 -20.43
N ARG A 129 -10.85 1.35 -20.99
CA ARG A 129 -10.73 0.55 -22.21
C ARG A 129 -11.30 -0.86 -22.03
N ILE A 130 -11.00 -1.50 -20.89
CA ILE A 130 -11.51 -2.84 -20.57
C ILE A 130 -13.04 -2.81 -20.38
N LYS A 131 -13.54 -1.80 -19.65
CA LYS A 131 -14.99 -1.61 -19.44
C LYS A 131 -15.74 -1.37 -20.76
N GLN A 132 -15.19 -0.56 -21.66
CA GLN A 132 -15.77 -0.31 -22.98
C GLN A 132 -15.80 -1.54 -23.87
N ASN A 133 -14.76 -2.38 -23.79
CA ASN A 133 -14.71 -3.64 -24.53
C ASN A 133 -15.77 -4.64 -24.03
N GLY A 134 -16.00 -4.70 -22.72
CA GLY A 134 -17.07 -5.50 -22.10
C GLY A 134 -16.91 -7.02 -22.21
N LYS A 135 -15.82 -7.52 -22.80
CA LYS A 135 -15.53 -8.96 -22.95
C LYS A 135 -14.46 -9.42 -21.97
N PRO A 136 -14.45 -10.70 -21.60
CA PRO A 136 -13.32 -11.29 -20.88
C PRO A 136 -12.01 -11.11 -21.66
N CYS A 137 -10.91 -10.94 -20.95
CA CYS A 137 -9.59 -10.81 -21.52
C CYS A 137 -8.56 -11.70 -20.80
N ALA A 138 -7.40 -11.84 -21.40
CA ALA A 138 -6.23 -12.37 -20.73
C ALA A 138 -5.27 -11.24 -20.41
N TYR A 139 -4.56 -11.34 -19.26
CA TYR A 139 -3.47 -10.42 -18.96
C TYR A 139 -2.22 -11.13 -18.47
N GLN A 140 -1.08 -10.52 -18.77
CA GLN A 140 0.24 -10.87 -18.22
C GLN A 140 0.80 -9.65 -17.53
N TYR A 141 1.11 -9.78 -16.24
CA TYR A 141 1.64 -8.68 -15.46
C TYR A 141 2.88 -9.11 -14.69
N HIS A 142 3.96 -8.38 -14.87
CA HIS A 142 5.21 -8.58 -14.14
C HIS A 142 5.56 -7.34 -13.33
N VAL A 143 5.72 -7.51 -12.03
CA VAL A 143 6.17 -6.47 -11.10
C VAL A 143 7.33 -7.01 -10.30
N GLY A 144 8.48 -6.35 -10.38
CA GLY A 144 9.66 -6.78 -9.67
C GLY A 144 10.71 -5.68 -9.54
N GLN A 145 11.52 -5.80 -8.50
CA GLN A 145 12.69 -4.97 -8.28
C GLN A 145 13.59 -5.64 -7.24
N TYR A 146 14.91 -5.59 -7.46
CA TYR A 146 15.87 -6.18 -6.54
C TYR A 146 15.78 -5.58 -5.14
N LEU A 147 15.51 -6.42 -4.13
CA LEU A 147 15.20 -5.97 -2.78
C LEU A 147 16.25 -5.05 -2.14
N PRO A 148 17.57 -5.31 -2.27
CA PRO A 148 18.59 -4.40 -1.75
C PRO A 148 18.57 -3.00 -2.34
N ASP A 149 18.02 -2.82 -3.54
CA ASP A 149 17.95 -1.51 -4.21
C ASP A 149 16.77 -0.66 -3.72
N TRP A 150 15.85 -1.20 -2.90
CA TRP A 150 14.72 -0.44 -2.35
C TRP A 150 15.15 0.61 -1.32
N HIS A 151 16.13 0.25 -0.49
CA HIS A 151 16.72 1.11 0.54
C HIS A 151 18.24 0.92 0.61
N PRO A 152 19.00 1.37 -0.40
CA PRO A 152 20.43 1.12 -0.50
C PRO A 152 21.27 1.80 0.60
N TRP A 153 20.65 2.71 1.36
CA TRP A 153 21.26 3.42 2.48
C TRP A 153 21.00 2.77 3.85
N ASP A 154 20.24 1.65 3.90
CA ASP A 154 19.87 0.96 5.13
C ASP A 154 20.20 -0.53 5.01
N SER A 155 20.42 -1.19 6.15
CA SER A 155 20.59 -2.64 6.17
C SER A 155 19.25 -3.33 5.92
N LEU A 156 19.23 -4.35 5.05
CA LEU A 156 18.05 -5.19 4.81
C LEU A 156 17.40 -5.69 6.11
N ASN A 157 18.21 -6.04 7.12
CA ASN A 157 17.73 -6.56 8.39
C ASN A 157 16.92 -5.54 9.21
N ASN A 158 17.03 -4.25 8.91
CA ASN A 158 16.31 -3.18 9.59
C ASN A 158 15.01 -2.79 8.86
N PHE A 159 14.74 -3.39 7.71
CA PHE A 159 13.60 -3.02 6.88
C PHE A 159 12.51 -4.10 6.95
N PHE A 160 11.26 -3.69 7.22
CA PHE A 160 10.14 -4.61 7.45
C PHE A 160 9.89 -5.61 6.30
N VAL A 161 10.29 -5.29 5.08
CA VAL A 161 10.13 -6.20 3.91
C VAL A 161 11.08 -7.41 3.93
N SER A 162 12.04 -7.43 4.85
CA SER A 162 12.90 -8.59 5.11
C SER A 162 12.29 -9.58 6.11
N ASP A 163 11.20 -9.20 6.78
CA ASP A 163 10.46 -10.08 7.67
C ASP A 163 9.53 -11.01 6.87
N LYS A 164 9.40 -12.26 7.30
CA LYS A 164 8.56 -13.27 6.67
C LYS A 164 7.09 -12.88 6.55
N LYS A 165 6.55 -12.16 7.55
CA LYS A 165 5.15 -11.75 7.58
C LYS A 165 4.85 -10.58 6.63
N THR A 166 5.83 -9.71 6.42
CA THR A 166 5.68 -8.46 5.66
C THR A 166 6.57 -8.38 4.43
N ASN A 167 7.07 -9.51 3.96
CA ASN A 167 8.07 -9.63 2.90
C ASN A 167 7.76 -8.80 1.64
N GLY A 168 8.82 -8.47 0.89
CA GLY A 168 8.72 -7.58 -0.27
C GLY A 168 7.75 -8.06 -1.36
N CYS A 169 7.65 -9.37 -1.61
CA CYS A 169 6.66 -9.90 -2.54
C CYS A 169 5.22 -9.67 -2.04
N ARG A 170 4.97 -9.79 -0.73
CA ARG A 170 3.64 -9.45 -0.17
C ARG A 170 3.34 -7.97 -0.31
N GLU A 171 4.33 -7.10 -0.11
CA GLU A 171 4.16 -5.67 -0.32
C GLU A 171 3.76 -5.37 -1.77
N LEU A 172 4.47 -5.92 -2.75
CA LEU A 172 4.11 -5.77 -4.15
C LEU A 172 2.70 -6.30 -4.45
N LEU A 173 2.34 -7.47 -3.94
CA LEU A 173 0.98 -8.01 -4.08
C LEU A 173 -0.07 -7.09 -3.45
N ALA A 174 0.19 -6.54 -2.27
CA ALA A 174 -0.74 -5.63 -1.59
C ALA A 174 -0.90 -4.29 -2.33
N ILE A 175 0.12 -3.85 -3.07
CA ILE A 175 0.05 -2.67 -3.94
C ILE A 175 -0.81 -2.97 -5.18
N GLU A 176 -0.62 -4.14 -5.80
CA GLU A 176 -1.16 -4.42 -7.13
C GLU A 176 -2.56 -5.06 -7.09
N LEU A 177 -2.86 -5.93 -6.14
CA LEU A 177 -4.14 -6.64 -6.09
C LEU A 177 -5.37 -5.72 -6.01
N PRO A 178 -5.38 -4.58 -5.32
CA PRO A 178 -6.55 -3.72 -5.27
C PRO A 178 -7.01 -3.22 -6.65
N TRP A 179 -6.08 -2.78 -7.49
CA TRP A 179 -6.42 -2.30 -8.83
C TRP A 179 -6.73 -3.46 -9.80
N ILE A 180 -6.07 -4.62 -9.64
CA ILE A 180 -6.38 -5.85 -10.39
C ILE A 180 -7.82 -6.28 -10.11
N LEU A 181 -8.23 -6.33 -8.84
CA LEU A 181 -9.59 -6.65 -8.44
C LEU A 181 -10.61 -5.63 -8.95
N HIS A 182 -10.26 -4.35 -8.91
CA HIS A 182 -11.13 -3.27 -9.38
C HIS A 182 -11.32 -3.32 -10.90
N THR A 183 -10.25 -3.57 -11.63
CA THR A 183 -10.25 -3.56 -13.11
C THR A 183 -10.82 -4.83 -13.72
N PHE A 184 -10.41 -6.00 -13.22
CA PHE A 184 -10.75 -7.30 -13.79
C PHE A 184 -11.86 -8.05 -13.04
N GLY A 185 -12.28 -7.54 -11.88
CA GLY A 185 -13.35 -8.11 -11.07
C GLY A 185 -12.89 -9.16 -10.06
N LYS A 186 -13.89 -9.78 -9.41
CA LYS A 186 -13.68 -10.72 -8.32
C LYS A 186 -12.87 -11.95 -8.77
N ILE A 187 -11.85 -12.30 -8.00
CA ILE A 187 -11.08 -13.54 -8.17
C ILE A 187 -11.90 -14.72 -7.65
N CYS A 188 -12.01 -15.79 -8.44
CA CYS A 188 -12.68 -17.02 -8.07
C CYS A 188 -11.76 -18.24 -7.97
N ASP A 189 -10.56 -18.19 -8.56
CA ASP A 189 -9.57 -19.27 -8.47
C ASP A 189 -8.15 -18.72 -8.59
N VAL A 190 -7.21 -19.31 -7.83
CA VAL A 190 -5.79 -18.90 -7.79
C VAL A 190 -4.91 -20.13 -7.69
N ASN A 191 -3.90 -20.22 -8.58
CA ASN A 191 -2.80 -21.17 -8.45
C ASN A 191 -1.48 -20.40 -8.27
N VAL A 192 -0.66 -20.78 -7.29
CA VAL A 192 0.57 -20.09 -6.93
C VAL A 192 1.75 -21.03 -6.92
N VAL A 193 2.77 -20.72 -7.73
CA VAL A 193 4.10 -21.29 -7.64
C VAL A 193 5.04 -20.25 -7.05
N LYS A 194 5.76 -20.60 -6.02
CA LYS A 194 6.68 -19.69 -5.32
C LYS A 194 8.01 -20.39 -5.03
N THR A 195 9.10 -19.66 -5.16
CA THR A 195 10.43 -20.16 -4.92
C THR A 195 11.38 -19.07 -4.44
N LYS A 196 12.54 -19.47 -3.96
CA LYS A 196 13.66 -18.57 -3.66
C LYS A 196 14.73 -18.75 -4.73
N LEU A 197 15.08 -17.66 -5.42
CA LEU A 197 16.04 -17.65 -6.54
C LEU A 197 17.36 -16.93 -6.18
N THR A 198 17.41 -16.21 -5.05
CA THR A 198 18.61 -15.48 -4.62
C THR A 198 19.28 -16.14 -3.42
N ASP A 199 20.56 -15.81 -3.23
CA ASP A 199 21.35 -16.16 -2.03
C ASP A 199 21.19 -15.13 -0.89
N LEU A 200 20.25 -14.17 -1.02
CA LEU A 200 19.96 -13.24 0.06
C LEU A 200 19.53 -13.99 1.32
N GLU A 201 19.96 -13.53 2.48
CA GLU A 201 19.58 -14.11 3.78
C GLU A 201 18.12 -13.78 4.13
N LEU A 202 17.19 -14.40 3.37
CA LEU A 202 15.73 -14.27 3.53
C LEU A 202 15.16 -15.64 3.85
N ASP A 203 14.20 -15.71 4.78
CA ASP A 203 13.51 -16.95 5.16
C ASP A 203 12.16 -17.16 4.44
N PHE A 204 11.97 -16.46 3.29
CA PHE A 204 10.76 -16.52 2.49
C PHE A 204 11.08 -16.61 0.99
N PRO A 205 10.12 -17.09 0.16
CA PRO A 205 10.24 -17.05 -1.29
C PRO A 205 10.33 -15.62 -1.81
N ASP A 206 11.27 -15.38 -2.73
CA ASP A 206 11.53 -14.06 -3.33
C ASP A 206 10.92 -13.89 -4.73
N THR A 207 10.25 -14.94 -5.23
CA THR A 207 9.58 -14.97 -6.54
C THR A 207 8.27 -15.74 -6.44
N TYR A 208 7.19 -15.13 -6.97
CA TYR A 208 5.84 -15.69 -7.02
C TYR A 208 5.31 -15.63 -8.46
N LEU A 209 4.85 -16.77 -8.97
CA LEU A 209 4.08 -16.87 -10.21
C LEU A 209 2.64 -17.19 -9.84
N VAL A 210 1.72 -16.30 -10.14
CA VAL A 210 0.33 -16.39 -9.71
C VAL A 210 -0.57 -16.45 -10.94
N GLN A 211 -1.25 -17.57 -11.12
CA GLN A 211 -2.32 -17.71 -12.11
C GLN A 211 -3.65 -17.35 -11.46
N ILE A 212 -4.41 -16.48 -12.09
CA ILE A 212 -5.64 -15.91 -11.54
C ILE A 212 -6.78 -16.17 -12.52
N ARG A 213 -7.93 -16.61 -11.99
CA ARG A 213 -9.19 -16.63 -12.72
C ARG A 213 -10.19 -15.70 -12.06
N HIS A 214 -10.79 -14.83 -12.84
CA HIS A 214 -11.84 -13.93 -12.40
C HIS A 214 -13.22 -14.50 -12.68
N SER A 215 -14.22 -14.10 -11.89
CA SER A 215 -15.59 -14.60 -12.00
C SER A 215 -16.30 -14.24 -13.32
N ASN A 216 -15.81 -13.22 -14.03
CA ASN A 216 -16.31 -12.80 -15.34
C ASN A 216 -15.65 -13.53 -16.53
N GLY A 217 -14.79 -14.52 -16.28
CA GLY A 217 -14.07 -15.28 -17.30
C GLY A 217 -12.69 -14.71 -17.68
N THR A 218 -12.31 -13.53 -17.20
CA THR A 218 -10.96 -13.00 -17.39
C THR A 218 -9.94 -13.89 -16.68
N ILE A 219 -8.77 -14.08 -17.29
CA ILE A 219 -7.66 -14.85 -16.73
C ILE A 219 -6.37 -14.02 -16.71
N GLY A 220 -5.52 -14.26 -15.72
CA GLY A 220 -4.28 -13.52 -15.58
C GLY A 220 -3.11 -14.35 -15.10
N ASN A 221 -1.91 -13.97 -15.52
CA ASN A 221 -0.64 -14.37 -14.95
C ASN A 221 0.00 -13.14 -14.30
N LEU A 222 0.21 -13.18 -12.98
CA LEU A 222 0.91 -12.16 -12.22
C LEU A 222 2.24 -12.72 -11.73
N THR A 223 3.34 -12.15 -12.19
CA THR A 223 4.68 -12.41 -11.66
C THR A 223 5.05 -11.29 -10.69
N VAL A 224 5.40 -11.67 -9.47
CA VAL A 224 5.87 -10.75 -8.44
C VAL A 224 7.20 -11.24 -7.91
N ASP A 225 8.22 -10.40 -7.94
CA ASP A 225 9.54 -10.77 -7.46
C ASP A 225 10.32 -9.62 -6.81
N VAL A 226 11.31 -9.99 -6.02
CA VAL A 226 12.28 -9.06 -5.43
C VAL A 226 13.71 -9.39 -5.88
N VAL A 227 13.85 -10.01 -7.05
CA VAL A 227 15.11 -10.49 -7.63
C VAL A 227 15.52 -9.73 -8.91
N SER A 228 14.58 -9.04 -9.56
CA SER A 228 14.80 -8.32 -10.83
C SER A 228 15.77 -7.17 -10.66
N ARG A 229 16.95 -7.27 -11.30
CA ARG A 229 18.03 -6.27 -11.24
C ARG A 229 17.65 -4.92 -11.87
N HIS A 230 16.68 -4.92 -12.75
CA HIS A 230 16.03 -3.71 -13.26
C HIS A 230 14.60 -3.70 -12.76
N ALA A 231 14.17 -2.57 -12.19
CA ALA A 231 12.79 -2.41 -11.79
C ALA A 231 11.87 -2.65 -12.99
N VAL A 232 10.92 -3.56 -12.85
CA VAL A 232 9.97 -3.92 -13.89
C VAL A 232 8.54 -3.72 -13.40
N ARG A 233 7.71 -3.15 -14.28
CA ARG A 233 6.26 -3.10 -14.13
C ARG A 233 5.69 -3.14 -15.53
N LYS A 234 5.47 -4.36 -16.04
CA LYS A 234 5.08 -4.62 -17.42
C LYS A 234 3.76 -5.35 -17.47
N LEU A 235 2.77 -4.76 -18.13
CA LEU A 235 1.43 -5.28 -18.28
C LEU A 235 1.07 -5.43 -19.76
N GLU A 236 0.54 -6.58 -20.14
CA GLU A 236 -0.07 -6.83 -21.42
C GLU A 236 -1.47 -7.39 -21.19
N ILE A 237 -2.48 -6.85 -21.90
CA ILE A 237 -3.88 -7.26 -21.82
C ILE A 237 -4.39 -7.49 -23.24
N PHE A 238 -5.05 -8.60 -23.48
CA PHE A 238 -5.50 -8.94 -24.84
C PHE A 238 -6.77 -9.82 -24.84
N ASN A 239 -7.54 -9.64 -25.88
CA ASN A 239 -8.54 -10.55 -26.41
C ASN A 239 -8.65 -10.33 -27.92
N GLU A 240 -9.72 -10.82 -28.60
CA GLU A 240 -9.87 -10.66 -30.04
C GLU A 240 -10.00 -9.20 -30.52
N ASP A 241 -10.50 -8.29 -29.65
CA ASP A 241 -10.82 -6.91 -30.02
C ASP A 241 -9.79 -5.89 -29.51
N ILE A 242 -9.04 -6.22 -28.45
CA ILE A 242 -8.09 -5.28 -27.82
C ILE A 242 -6.73 -5.91 -27.59
N TYR A 243 -5.71 -5.07 -27.72
CA TYR A 243 -4.36 -5.32 -27.22
C TYR A 243 -3.84 -4.05 -26.54
N ILE A 244 -3.54 -4.15 -25.25
CA ILE A 244 -3.03 -3.05 -24.44
C ILE A 244 -1.68 -3.47 -23.89
N ARG A 245 -0.69 -2.60 -24.02
CA ARG A 245 0.65 -2.75 -23.40
C ARG A 245 0.99 -1.52 -22.58
N TRP A 246 1.48 -1.74 -21.38
CA TRP A 246 1.96 -0.72 -20.47
C TRP A 246 3.25 -1.20 -19.80
N ASP A 247 4.27 -0.35 -19.73
CA ASP A 247 5.61 -0.66 -19.21
C ASP A 247 5.95 0.04 -17.90
N GLY A 248 4.94 0.61 -17.23
CA GLY A 248 5.09 1.21 -15.91
C GLY A 248 5.64 2.64 -15.89
N THR A 249 5.83 3.25 -17.06
CA THR A 249 6.30 4.65 -17.23
C THR A 249 5.17 5.59 -17.58
#